data_4e055752bd737cbeb2917f24c1d3b4e6
#
_entry.id   4e055752bd737cbeb2917f24c1d3b4e6
#
_cell.length_a   1.000
_cell.length_b   1.000
_cell.length_c   1.000
_cell.angle_alpha   90.00
_cell.angle_beta   90.00
_cell.angle_gamma   90.00
#
_symmetry.space_group_name_H-M   'P 1'
#
loop_
_entity.id
_entity.type
_entity.pdbx_description
1 polymer ?
#
loop_
_entity_poly.entity_id
_entity_poly.type
_entity_poly.pdbx_seq_one_letter_code
_entity_poly.pdbx_strand_id
1 'polypeptide(L)'
;MSNKIQKPFLKWVGGKTQIINQIINTIPKAMDNYHEIFLGGGSVLFAVLSLLQEEKITINHKVYAYDINASLIGLYKNVQDNKDELYKNVEYLVKEYDSCIGEIVNRNPQTEEEAITSKESYYYWCRNKFNVLWKKDDKTSVDSSALFMFLNK
;
A
#
# COMPACT_ATOMS: atom_id res chain seq x y z
N MET A 1 -11.54 15.40 22.39
CA MET A 1 -11.84 14.85 21.05
C MET A 1 -10.87 13.71 20.76
N SER A 2 -11.36 12.53 20.39
CA SER A 2 -10.48 11.37 20.09
C SER A 2 -9.67 11.68 18.84
N ASN A 3 -8.35 11.67 18.97
CA ASN A 3 -7.42 11.84 17.84
C ASN A 3 -7.67 10.72 16.83
N LYS A 4 -8.31 11.02 15.72
CA LYS A 4 -8.56 10.04 14.66
C LYS A 4 -7.31 9.93 13.79
N ILE A 5 -6.27 9.27 14.32
CA ILE A 5 -5.07 8.98 13.54
C ILE A 5 -5.47 8.14 12.33
N GLN A 6 -5.08 8.59 11.14
CA GLN A 6 -5.31 7.86 9.90
C GLN A 6 -4.56 6.52 9.94
N LYS A 7 -5.28 5.42 9.70
CA LYS A 7 -4.69 4.08 9.63
C LYS A 7 -4.04 3.82 8.28
N PRO A 8 -2.95 3.03 8.25
CA PRO A 8 -2.40 2.53 6.99
C PRO A 8 -3.44 1.76 6.17
N PHE A 9 -3.38 1.90 4.86
CA PHE A 9 -4.23 1.13 3.93
C PHE A 9 -3.63 -0.24 3.56
N LEU A 10 -2.34 -0.46 3.87
CA LEU A 10 -1.65 -1.73 3.70
C LEU A 10 -1.48 -2.47 5.03
N LYS A 11 -1.67 -3.78 5.00
CA LYS A 11 -1.17 -4.68 6.05
C LYS A 11 0.31 -4.93 5.82
N TRP A 12 1.17 -4.45 6.71
CA TRP A 12 2.61 -4.56 6.57
C TRP A 12 3.24 -5.18 7.81
N VAL A 13 4.13 -6.15 7.60
CA VAL A 13 4.83 -6.82 8.71
C VAL A 13 5.68 -5.80 9.46
N GLY A 14 5.61 -5.82 10.79
CA GLY A 14 6.33 -4.88 11.63
C GLY A 14 5.71 -3.48 11.71
N GLY A 15 4.46 -3.30 11.26
CA GLY A 15 3.71 -2.04 11.41
C GLY A 15 3.65 -1.57 12.86
N LYS A 16 3.84 -0.25 13.08
CA LYS A 16 3.95 0.36 14.41
C LYS A 16 2.60 0.77 15.02
N THR A 17 1.47 0.30 14.45
CA THR A 17 0.12 0.70 14.86
C THR A 17 -0.15 0.47 16.35
N GLN A 18 0.39 -0.63 16.92
CA GLN A 18 0.18 -0.96 18.34
C GLN A 18 0.88 0.00 19.32
N ILE A 19 2.01 0.58 18.90
CA ILE A 19 2.83 1.48 19.72
C ILE A 19 2.76 2.93 19.23
N ILE A 20 1.83 3.23 18.33
CA ILE A 20 1.76 4.55 17.68
C ILE A 20 1.59 5.69 18.69
N ASN A 21 0.79 5.49 19.75
CA ASN A 21 0.59 6.48 20.79
C ASN A 21 1.88 6.80 21.57
N GLN A 22 2.75 5.81 21.73
CA GLN A 22 4.06 6.03 22.39
C GLN A 22 4.98 6.83 21.46
N ILE A 23 5.00 6.50 20.17
CA ILE A 23 5.82 7.18 19.16
C ILE A 23 5.41 8.65 19.02
N ILE A 24 4.12 8.95 18.86
CA ILE A 24 3.65 10.33 18.68
C ILE A 24 3.96 11.24 19.88
N ASN A 25 4.04 10.67 21.09
CA ASN A 25 4.40 11.44 22.28
C ASN A 25 5.88 11.86 22.30
N THR A 26 6.73 11.23 21.47
CA THR A 26 8.16 11.59 21.32
C THR A 26 8.42 12.53 20.16
N ILE A 27 7.43 12.79 19.30
CA ILE A 27 7.58 13.66 18.14
C ILE A 27 7.67 15.12 18.61
N PRO A 28 8.71 15.87 18.19
CA PRO A 28 8.82 17.30 18.47
C PRO A 28 7.61 18.07 17.94
N LYS A 29 7.19 19.11 18.67
CA LYS A 29 6.05 19.94 18.25
C LYS A 29 6.39 20.85 17.05
N ALA A 30 7.67 21.16 16.83
CA ALA A 30 8.14 21.92 15.70
C ALA A 30 9.43 21.31 15.15
N MET A 31 9.53 21.20 13.84
CA MET A 31 10.70 20.67 13.14
C MET A 31 10.80 21.27 11.73
N ASP A 32 12.00 21.31 11.18
CA ASP A 32 12.21 21.84 9.83
C ASP A 32 11.80 20.82 8.77
N ASN A 33 12.27 19.59 8.90
CA ASN A 33 11.92 18.49 8.01
C ASN A 33 11.58 17.25 8.84
N TYR A 34 10.73 16.39 8.26
CA TYR A 34 10.48 15.06 8.79
C TYR A 34 10.98 13.98 7.81
N HIS A 35 11.69 13.00 8.31
CA HIS A 35 12.23 11.89 7.52
C HIS A 35 11.77 10.55 8.09
N GLU A 36 10.88 9.86 7.39
CA GLU A 36 10.50 8.46 7.66
C GLU A 36 11.44 7.53 6.90
N ILE A 37 12.49 7.02 7.57
CA ILE A 37 13.56 6.26 6.90
C ILE A 37 13.12 4.83 6.53
N PHE A 38 12.19 4.25 7.28
CA PHE A 38 11.63 2.93 7.07
C PHE A 38 10.11 3.03 6.99
N LEU A 39 9.60 3.46 5.83
CA LEU A 39 8.18 3.77 5.63
C LEU A 39 7.27 2.58 5.97
N GLY A 40 7.59 1.38 5.45
CA GLY A 40 6.74 0.21 5.60
C GLY A 40 5.29 0.50 5.20
N GLY A 41 4.34 0.06 6.01
CA GLY A 41 2.91 0.39 5.81
C GLY A 41 2.53 1.83 6.13
N GLY A 42 3.48 2.71 6.51
CA GLY A 42 3.24 4.14 6.72
C GLY A 42 2.53 4.51 8.01
N SER A 43 2.47 3.62 9.00
CA SER A 43 1.72 3.89 10.25
C SER A 43 2.21 5.14 10.99
N VAL A 44 3.52 5.39 11.02
CA VAL A 44 4.08 6.58 11.68
C VAL A 44 3.91 7.80 10.79
N LEU A 45 4.16 7.69 9.48
CA LEU A 45 3.93 8.77 8.52
C LEU A 45 2.48 9.28 8.58
N PHE A 46 1.48 8.38 8.56
CA PHE A 46 0.08 8.80 8.64
C PHE A 46 -0.26 9.44 9.98
N ALA A 47 0.37 8.98 11.07
CA ALA A 47 0.19 9.63 12.37
C ALA A 47 0.78 11.05 12.38
N VAL A 48 1.98 11.24 11.82
CA VAL A 48 2.63 12.56 11.68
C VAL A 48 1.77 13.49 10.82
N LEU A 49 1.30 13.01 9.67
CA LEU A 49 0.43 13.80 8.77
C LEU A 49 -0.91 14.16 9.44
N SER A 50 -1.48 13.25 10.26
CA SER A 50 -2.68 13.55 11.04
C SER A 50 -2.45 14.63 12.09
N LEU A 51 -1.30 14.57 12.80
CA LEU A 51 -0.93 15.61 13.77
C LEU A 51 -0.67 16.96 13.09
N LEU A 52 -0.06 16.97 11.91
CA LEU A 52 0.16 18.16 11.10
C LEU A 52 -1.17 18.78 10.65
N GLN A 53 -2.10 17.96 10.15
CA GLN A 53 -3.43 18.41 9.73
C GLN A 53 -4.27 18.96 10.89
N GLU A 54 -4.06 18.42 12.12
CA GLU A 54 -4.71 18.90 13.33
C GLU A 54 -3.97 20.08 14.00
N GLU A 55 -2.95 20.63 13.36
CA GLU A 55 -2.12 21.75 13.85
C GLU A 55 -1.45 21.47 15.22
N LYS A 56 -1.24 20.19 15.56
CA LYS A 56 -0.59 19.75 16.79
C LYS A 56 0.93 19.77 16.72
N ILE A 57 1.46 19.69 15.49
CA ILE A 57 2.87 19.83 15.19
C ILE A 57 3.02 20.76 13.99
N THR A 58 4.23 21.31 13.84
CA THR A 58 4.62 22.15 12.70
C THR A 58 5.82 21.54 12.01
N ILE A 59 5.76 21.42 10.67
CA ILE A 59 6.89 21.05 9.80
C ILE A 59 7.10 22.22 8.84
N ASN A 60 8.24 22.95 9.01
CA ASN A 60 8.49 24.18 8.29
C ASN A 60 8.73 23.98 6.79
N HIS A 61 9.30 22.83 6.40
CA HIS A 61 9.68 22.57 5.01
C HIS A 61 9.01 21.32 4.45
N LYS A 62 9.62 20.12 4.58
CA LYS A 62 9.19 18.94 3.84
C LYS A 62 9.09 17.68 4.70
N VAL A 63 8.20 16.80 4.25
CA VAL A 63 8.07 15.41 4.71
C VAL A 63 8.68 14.50 3.67
N TYR A 64 9.64 13.66 4.08
CA TYR A 64 10.30 12.69 3.24
C TYR A 64 10.02 11.28 3.75
N ALA A 65 9.73 10.36 2.84
CA ALA A 65 9.52 8.95 3.16
C ALA A 65 10.40 8.07 2.28
N TYR A 66 11.04 7.09 2.90
CA TYR A 66 11.99 6.19 2.24
C TYR A 66 11.66 4.73 2.60
N ASP A 67 11.90 3.84 1.66
CA ASP A 67 11.91 2.40 1.86
C ASP A 67 12.78 1.75 0.79
N ILE A 68 13.38 0.62 1.12
CA ILE A 68 14.17 -0.16 0.15
C ILE A 68 13.26 -0.87 -0.86
N ASN A 69 11.99 -1.09 -0.53
CA ASN A 69 11.03 -1.76 -1.38
C ASN A 69 10.49 -0.78 -2.45
N ALA A 70 11.00 -0.90 -3.68
CA ALA A 70 10.61 -0.04 -4.78
C ALA A 70 9.11 -0.11 -5.12
N SER A 71 8.48 -1.30 -5.01
CA SER A 71 7.04 -1.46 -5.27
C SER A 71 6.19 -0.74 -4.21
N LEU A 72 6.64 -0.73 -2.96
CA LEU A 72 6.01 0.02 -1.90
C LEU A 72 6.08 1.53 -2.16
N ILE A 73 7.26 2.05 -2.50
CA ILE A 73 7.44 3.47 -2.85
C ILE A 73 6.64 3.82 -4.10
N GLY A 74 6.63 2.94 -5.12
CA GLY A 74 5.80 3.11 -6.33
C GLY A 74 4.32 3.26 -6.00
N LEU A 75 3.81 2.39 -5.12
CA LEU A 75 2.42 2.47 -4.67
C LEU A 75 2.11 3.82 -4.00
N TYR A 76 2.95 4.30 -3.06
CA TYR A 76 2.74 5.60 -2.40
C TYR A 76 2.78 6.77 -3.39
N LYS A 77 3.67 6.74 -4.38
CA LYS A 77 3.70 7.73 -5.46
C LYS A 77 2.44 7.69 -6.31
N ASN A 78 1.97 6.49 -6.70
CA ASN A 78 0.75 6.35 -7.49
C ASN A 78 -0.52 6.75 -6.71
N VAL A 79 -0.54 6.60 -5.39
CA VAL A 79 -1.62 7.16 -4.54
C VAL A 79 -1.64 8.70 -4.62
N GLN A 80 -0.49 9.36 -4.76
CA GLN A 80 -0.40 10.81 -4.89
C GLN A 80 -0.69 11.30 -6.31
N ASP A 81 -0.07 10.66 -7.31
CA ASP A 81 0.02 11.20 -8.66
C ASP A 81 -1.01 10.59 -9.62
N ASN A 82 -1.45 9.34 -9.40
CA ASN A 82 -2.28 8.54 -10.30
C ASN A 82 -3.46 7.86 -9.58
N LYS A 83 -4.02 8.50 -8.57
CA LYS A 83 -5.00 7.89 -7.65
C LYS A 83 -6.23 7.31 -8.34
N ASP A 84 -6.75 7.99 -9.38
CA ASP A 84 -7.99 7.58 -10.04
C ASP A 84 -7.77 6.33 -10.92
N GLU A 85 -6.62 6.24 -11.59
CA GLU A 85 -6.24 5.08 -12.37
C GLU A 85 -5.91 3.90 -11.45
N LEU A 86 -5.14 4.14 -10.40
CA LEU A 86 -4.83 3.14 -9.39
C LEU A 86 -6.10 2.57 -8.76
N TYR A 87 -7.05 3.44 -8.39
CA TYR A 87 -8.33 3.01 -7.82
C TYR A 87 -9.11 2.11 -8.77
N LYS A 88 -9.24 2.49 -10.05
CA LYS A 88 -9.93 1.69 -11.06
C LYS A 88 -9.30 0.31 -11.25
N ASN A 89 -7.95 0.25 -11.28
CA ASN A 89 -7.24 -1.00 -11.45
C ASN A 89 -7.40 -1.91 -10.22
N VAL A 90 -7.33 -1.37 -9.00
CA VAL A 90 -7.59 -2.14 -7.77
C VAL A 90 -9.04 -2.59 -7.69
N GLU A 91 -10.00 -1.72 -8.01
CA GLU A 91 -11.43 -2.05 -8.05
C GLU A 91 -11.71 -3.20 -9.02
N TYR A 92 -11.12 -3.15 -10.21
CA TYR A 92 -11.20 -4.24 -11.20
C TYR A 92 -10.69 -5.57 -10.61
N LEU A 93 -9.48 -5.59 -10.04
CA LEU A 93 -8.89 -6.80 -9.45
C LEU A 93 -9.76 -7.37 -8.32
N VAL A 94 -10.32 -6.51 -7.48
CA VAL A 94 -11.20 -6.94 -6.37
C VAL A 94 -12.52 -7.50 -6.90
N LYS A 95 -13.12 -6.85 -7.90
CA LYS A 95 -14.38 -7.28 -8.52
C LYS A 95 -14.23 -8.65 -9.18
N GLU A 96 -13.16 -8.86 -9.96
CA GLU A 96 -12.88 -10.14 -10.58
C GLU A 96 -12.64 -11.24 -9.52
N TYR A 97 -11.86 -10.93 -8.48
CA TYR A 97 -11.64 -11.86 -7.36
C TYR A 97 -12.95 -12.23 -6.65
N ASP A 98 -13.85 -11.27 -6.44
CA ASP A 98 -15.13 -11.51 -5.75
C ASP A 98 -16.12 -12.26 -6.63
N SER A 99 -16.00 -12.20 -7.97
CA SER A 99 -16.79 -12.96 -8.93
C SER A 99 -16.39 -14.43 -9.01
N CYS A 100 -15.20 -14.80 -8.54
CA CYS A 100 -14.72 -16.19 -8.53
C CYS A 100 -15.50 -17.03 -7.49
N ILE A 101 -16.37 -17.94 -7.94
CA ILE A 101 -17.25 -18.75 -7.08
C ILE A 101 -16.90 -20.26 -7.07
N GLY A 102 -15.98 -20.70 -7.95
CA GLY A 102 -15.59 -22.10 -8.07
C GLY A 102 -14.59 -22.54 -6.99
N GLU A 103 -14.40 -23.86 -6.89
CA GLU A 103 -13.50 -24.50 -5.92
C GLU A 103 -12.28 -25.17 -6.57
N ILE A 104 -12.21 -25.19 -7.92
CA ILE A 104 -11.10 -25.79 -8.64
C ILE A 104 -9.90 -24.87 -8.55
N VAL A 105 -8.86 -25.33 -7.84
CA VAL A 105 -7.64 -24.55 -7.61
C VAL A 105 -6.59 -24.87 -8.66
N ASN A 106 -6.22 -23.88 -9.47
CA ASN A 106 -5.04 -23.90 -10.33
C ASN A 106 -3.99 -22.90 -9.76
N ARG A 107 -2.87 -23.41 -9.25
CA ARG A 107 -1.79 -22.59 -8.67
C ARG A 107 -0.83 -22.03 -9.70
N ASN A 108 -1.01 -22.34 -10.98
CA ASN A 108 -0.19 -21.83 -12.08
C ASN A 108 -1.05 -21.52 -13.31
N PRO A 109 -2.11 -20.70 -13.19
CA PRO A 109 -2.97 -20.37 -14.32
C PRO A 109 -2.20 -19.62 -15.39
N GLN A 110 -2.39 -20.02 -16.66
CA GLN A 110 -1.74 -19.40 -17.81
C GLN A 110 -2.66 -18.42 -18.53
N THR A 111 -3.97 -18.57 -18.35
CA THR A 111 -5.00 -17.71 -18.94
C THR A 111 -5.95 -17.18 -17.85
N GLU A 112 -6.72 -16.17 -18.22
CA GLU A 112 -7.70 -15.56 -17.32
C GLU A 112 -8.86 -16.54 -17.03
N GLU A 113 -9.27 -17.34 -18.02
CA GLU A 113 -10.28 -18.39 -17.86
C GLU A 113 -9.85 -19.43 -16.80
N GLU A 114 -8.58 -19.80 -16.80
CA GLU A 114 -8.02 -20.69 -15.78
C GLU A 114 -7.95 -20.01 -14.40
N ALA A 115 -7.74 -18.70 -14.38
CA ALA A 115 -7.61 -17.93 -13.15
C ALA A 115 -8.95 -17.78 -12.42
N ILE A 116 -10.05 -17.53 -13.14
CA ILE A 116 -11.37 -17.26 -12.55
C ILE A 116 -12.07 -18.52 -12.01
N THR A 117 -11.45 -19.70 -12.10
CA THR A 117 -12.00 -20.97 -11.59
C THR A 117 -12.13 -21.00 -10.07
N SER A 118 -11.36 -20.18 -9.35
CA SER A 118 -11.48 -20.00 -7.90
C SER A 118 -10.73 -18.74 -7.43
N LYS A 119 -11.07 -18.26 -6.24
CA LYS A 119 -10.35 -17.13 -5.61
C LYS A 119 -8.87 -17.41 -5.42
N GLU A 120 -8.49 -18.66 -5.09
CA GLU A 120 -7.09 -19.04 -4.95
C GLU A 120 -6.38 -19.04 -6.31
N SER A 121 -7.00 -19.55 -7.39
CA SER A 121 -6.43 -19.48 -8.76
C SER A 121 -6.21 -18.03 -9.19
N TYR A 122 -7.19 -17.16 -8.97
CA TYR A 122 -7.07 -15.74 -9.31
C TYR A 122 -5.96 -15.03 -8.53
N TYR A 123 -5.79 -15.35 -7.25
CA TYR A 123 -4.68 -14.85 -6.46
C TYR A 123 -3.32 -15.24 -7.07
N TYR A 124 -3.14 -16.51 -7.47
CA TYR A 124 -1.91 -16.96 -8.12
C TYR A 124 -1.68 -16.29 -9.48
N TRP A 125 -2.75 -16.03 -10.25
CA TRP A 125 -2.71 -15.27 -11.48
C TRP A 125 -2.18 -13.85 -11.27
N CYS A 126 -2.75 -13.11 -10.35
CA CYS A 126 -2.30 -11.78 -9.98
C CYS A 126 -0.85 -11.77 -9.50
N ARG A 127 -0.47 -12.76 -8.68
CA ARG A 127 0.90 -12.92 -8.20
C ARG A 127 1.87 -13.18 -9.37
N ASN A 128 1.50 -14.01 -10.33
CA ASN A 128 2.32 -14.27 -11.52
C ASN A 128 2.48 -13.00 -12.37
N LYS A 129 1.40 -12.26 -12.61
CA LYS A 129 1.44 -10.96 -13.30
C LYS A 129 2.38 -9.98 -12.60
N PHE A 130 2.26 -9.83 -11.29
CA PHE A 130 3.15 -8.98 -10.50
C PHE A 130 4.62 -9.40 -10.65
N ASN A 131 4.92 -10.70 -10.55
CA ASN A 131 6.27 -11.22 -10.71
C ASN A 131 6.85 -10.98 -12.11
N VAL A 132 6.02 -11.01 -13.17
CA VAL A 132 6.44 -10.69 -14.54
C VAL A 132 6.84 -9.22 -14.64
N LEU A 133 6.01 -8.30 -14.12
CA LEU A 133 6.32 -6.87 -14.09
C LEU A 133 7.62 -6.61 -13.31
N TRP A 134 7.75 -7.25 -12.15
CA TRP A 134 8.94 -7.13 -11.30
C TRP A 134 10.22 -7.55 -12.01
N LYS A 135 10.19 -8.67 -12.76
CA LYS A 135 11.34 -9.16 -13.57
C LYS A 135 11.68 -8.23 -14.74
N LYS A 136 10.71 -7.51 -15.29
CA LYS A 136 10.89 -6.51 -16.34
C LYS A 136 11.35 -5.14 -15.80
N ASP A 137 11.68 -5.07 -14.52
CA ASP A 137 12.01 -3.86 -13.76
C ASP A 137 10.88 -2.81 -13.70
N ASP A 138 9.66 -3.23 -13.99
CA ASP A 138 8.45 -2.41 -13.88
C ASP A 138 7.83 -2.57 -12.48
N LYS A 139 8.49 -2.00 -11.47
CA LYS A 139 8.11 -2.11 -10.05
C LYS A 139 7.22 -0.98 -9.57
N THR A 140 7.10 0.08 -10.36
CA THR A 140 6.51 1.35 -9.91
C THR A 140 5.37 1.85 -10.79
N SER A 141 4.99 1.11 -11.85
CA SER A 141 3.80 1.43 -12.66
C SER A 141 2.52 1.36 -11.83
N VAL A 142 1.45 1.96 -12.36
CA VAL A 142 0.12 1.89 -11.75
C VAL A 142 -0.37 0.44 -11.66
N ASP A 143 -0.15 -0.36 -12.72
CA ASP A 143 -0.50 -1.78 -12.75
C ASP A 143 0.26 -2.60 -11.68
N SER A 144 1.58 -2.38 -11.59
CA SER A 144 2.40 -3.02 -10.56
C SER A 144 1.92 -2.63 -9.15
N SER A 145 1.57 -1.36 -8.95
CA SER A 145 1.06 -0.85 -7.67
C SER A 145 -0.31 -1.43 -7.32
N ALA A 146 -1.21 -1.56 -8.31
CA ALA A 146 -2.52 -2.16 -8.11
C ALA A 146 -2.42 -3.64 -7.71
N LEU A 147 -1.59 -4.41 -8.42
CA LEU A 147 -1.31 -5.81 -8.09
C LEU A 147 -0.65 -5.94 -6.72
N PHE A 148 0.34 -5.08 -6.41
CA PHE A 148 1.01 -5.07 -5.11
C PHE A 148 0.02 -4.79 -3.98
N MET A 149 -0.88 -3.81 -4.14
CA MET A 149 -1.91 -3.49 -3.17
C MET A 149 -2.90 -4.65 -2.99
N PHE A 150 -3.35 -5.26 -4.08
CA PHE A 150 -4.25 -6.42 -4.05
C PHE A 150 -3.64 -7.61 -3.31
N LEU A 151 -2.37 -7.93 -3.57
CA LEU A 151 -1.67 -9.06 -2.96
C LEU A 151 -1.35 -8.86 -1.47
N ASN A 152 -1.33 -7.63 -0.97
CA ASN A 152 -1.08 -7.26 0.43
C ASN A 152 -2.36 -6.84 1.19
N LYS A 153 -3.49 -7.32 0.78
CA LYS A 153 -4.82 -7.01 1.35
C LYS A 153 -5.07 -7.66 2.72
#